data_5b487ee6d59c8d131a2977b23ab05b39
#
_entry.id   5b487ee6d59c8d131a2977b23ab05b39
#
_cell.length_a   1.000
_cell.length_b   1.000
_cell.length_c   1.000
_cell.angle_alpha   90.00
_cell.angle_beta   90.00
_cell.angle_gamma   90.00
#
_symmetry.space_group_name_H-M   'P 1'
#
loop_
_entity.id
_entity.type
_entity.pdbx_description
1 polymer ?
#
loop_
_entity_poly.entity_id
_entity_poly.type
_entity_poly.pdbx_seq_one_letter_code
_entity_poly.pdbx_strand_id
1 'polypeptide(L)'
;MSTVFPEDSVGLVAPQLAHFSEPLALACGRSLPAYDLVYETYGTLNAARSNAVLICHALSGHHHAAGYHSSEDRKPGWWDSCIGPGKPIDTRRFFVVSLNNLGGCNGSTGPSSINPENGKPFGADFPVLTVEDWVNSQALLADTLGIAQWAAIVGGSLGGMQALQWTISYPDRVRHCLAIASAPKLSAQNIAFNEVARQAILTDPEFHGGSFQENGVIPKRGLMLARMVGHITYLSDDSMGEKFGRGLKSEKLNYDFHSVEFQVESYLRYQGEEFSGRFDANTYLLMTKALDYFDPAANFNDDLAATFANASSKFCVMSFTTDWRFSPARSRELVDALMAAKKDVCYLEIDAPQGHDAFLIPIPRYLQAFSSYMNRIEI
;
A
#
# COMPACT_ATOMS: atom_id res chain seq x y z
N MET A 1 26.76 7.49 -22.56
CA MET A 1 26.58 8.53 -21.53
C MET A 1 26.28 7.83 -20.23
N SER A 2 27.12 7.97 -19.19
CA SER A 2 26.79 7.39 -17.90
C SER A 2 25.56 8.12 -17.38
N THR A 3 24.46 7.41 -17.17
CA THR A 3 23.25 7.93 -16.53
C THR A 3 23.62 8.24 -15.08
N VAL A 4 23.71 9.53 -14.76
CA VAL A 4 23.97 9.97 -13.40
C VAL A 4 22.62 10.04 -12.72
N PHE A 5 22.33 9.07 -11.83
CA PHE A 5 21.18 9.14 -10.94
C PHE A 5 21.37 10.29 -9.93
N PRO A 6 20.29 10.84 -9.36
CA PRO A 6 20.39 11.80 -8.27
C PRO A 6 21.27 11.28 -7.12
N GLU A 7 22.06 12.15 -6.48
CA GLU A 7 22.96 11.76 -5.38
C GLU A 7 22.23 11.14 -4.17
N ASP A 8 20.96 11.49 -4.00
CA ASP A 8 20.07 10.98 -2.96
C ASP A 8 19.25 9.74 -3.40
N SER A 9 19.52 9.20 -4.60
CA SER A 9 18.92 7.96 -5.10
C SER A 9 19.66 6.74 -4.59
N VAL A 10 18.94 5.64 -4.41
CA VAL A 10 19.55 4.31 -4.18
C VAL A 10 20.16 3.71 -5.46
N GLY A 11 20.00 4.38 -6.63
CA GLY A 11 20.54 3.95 -7.91
C GLY A 11 19.77 2.79 -8.54
N LEU A 12 20.49 1.91 -9.23
CA LEU A 12 19.92 0.71 -9.84
C LEU A 12 19.63 -0.35 -8.77
N VAL A 13 18.44 -0.91 -8.85
CA VAL A 13 17.98 -2.00 -7.96
C VAL A 13 17.41 -3.14 -8.81
N ALA A 14 17.41 -4.34 -8.24
CA ALA A 14 16.83 -5.51 -8.90
C ALA A 14 15.90 -6.25 -7.94
N PRO A 15 14.73 -6.71 -8.42
CA PRO A 15 13.85 -7.53 -7.63
C PRO A 15 14.51 -8.87 -7.29
N GLN A 16 14.20 -9.36 -6.10
CA GLN A 16 14.62 -10.65 -5.58
C GLN A 16 13.39 -11.52 -5.37
N LEU A 17 13.56 -12.84 -5.40
CA LEU A 17 12.50 -13.81 -5.23
C LEU A 17 12.80 -14.68 -4.01
N ALA A 18 11.84 -14.78 -3.11
CA ALA A 18 11.84 -15.75 -2.02
C ALA A 18 10.76 -16.81 -2.30
N HIS A 19 11.18 -18.08 -2.37
CA HIS A 19 10.29 -19.22 -2.57
C HIS A 19 9.98 -19.91 -1.25
N PHE A 20 8.71 -20.21 -0.99
CA PHE A 20 8.21 -20.91 0.18
C PHE A 20 7.50 -22.19 -0.26
N SER A 21 8.10 -23.34 0.08
CA SER A 21 7.54 -24.68 -0.25
C SER A 21 6.58 -25.21 0.81
N GLU A 22 6.59 -24.64 2.01
CA GLU A 22 5.66 -25.04 3.07
C GLU A 22 4.31 -24.32 2.91
N PRO A 23 3.19 -25.03 3.16
CA PRO A 23 1.88 -24.43 3.04
C PRO A 23 1.67 -23.26 4.00
N LEU A 24 1.08 -22.18 3.50
CA LEU A 24 0.60 -21.05 4.31
C LEU A 24 -0.88 -21.24 4.60
N ALA A 25 -1.24 -21.46 5.86
CA ALA A 25 -2.64 -21.44 6.31
C ALA A 25 -3.16 -19.99 6.29
N LEU A 26 -4.38 -19.79 5.81
CA LEU A 26 -5.00 -18.49 5.61
C LEU A 26 -6.23 -18.32 6.51
N ALA A 27 -6.52 -17.07 6.89
CA ALA A 27 -7.66 -16.72 7.74
C ALA A 27 -9.01 -17.18 7.15
N CYS A 28 -9.13 -17.27 5.83
CA CYS A 28 -10.33 -17.78 5.15
C CYS A 28 -10.54 -19.32 5.27
N GLY A 29 -9.65 -20.03 5.99
CA GLY A 29 -9.72 -21.49 6.17
C GLY A 29 -9.13 -22.32 5.01
N ARG A 30 -8.63 -21.66 3.97
CA ARG A 30 -7.87 -22.31 2.87
C ARG A 30 -6.37 -22.27 3.18
N SER A 31 -5.57 -22.87 2.30
CA SER A 31 -4.10 -22.76 2.33
C SER A 31 -3.55 -22.53 0.93
N LEU A 32 -2.38 -21.89 0.86
CA LEU A 32 -1.53 -21.90 -0.32
C LEU A 32 -0.46 -22.96 -0.13
N PRO A 33 -0.36 -23.97 -1.00
CA PRO A 33 0.56 -25.09 -0.81
C PRO A 33 2.03 -24.68 -0.95
N ALA A 34 2.30 -23.72 -1.83
CA ALA A 34 3.59 -23.07 -2.02
C ALA A 34 3.37 -21.68 -2.60
N TYR A 35 4.29 -20.75 -2.38
CA TYR A 35 4.17 -19.39 -2.91
C TYR A 35 5.52 -18.69 -3.00
N ASP A 36 5.54 -17.65 -3.82
CA ASP A 36 6.68 -16.77 -4.03
C ASP A 36 6.38 -15.36 -3.55
N LEU A 37 7.37 -14.71 -2.95
CA LEU A 37 7.34 -13.27 -2.65
C LEU A 37 8.46 -12.57 -3.41
N VAL A 38 8.09 -11.56 -4.19
CA VAL A 38 9.05 -10.64 -4.82
C VAL A 38 9.29 -9.47 -3.89
N TYR A 39 10.55 -9.13 -3.69
CA TYR A 39 10.97 -8.03 -2.82
C TYR A 39 12.22 -7.33 -3.35
N GLU A 40 12.47 -6.14 -2.85
CA GLU A 40 13.70 -5.38 -3.06
C GLU A 40 14.31 -4.98 -1.72
N THR A 41 15.62 -4.72 -1.75
CA THR A 41 16.35 -4.25 -0.58
C THR A 41 17.18 -3.02 -0.91
N TYR A 42 17.27 -2.07 0.03
CA TYR A 42 18.04 -0.85 -0.12
C TYR A 42 18.91 -0.64 1.12
N GLY A 43 20.16 -0.19 0.94
CA GLY A 43 21.12 -0.03 2.02
C GLY A 43 21.78 -1.37 2.45
N THR A 44 22.38 -1.40 3.62
CA THR A 44 23.16 -2.54 4.11
C THR A 44 22.70 -2.96 5.50
N LEU A 45 22.43 -4.25 5.67
CA LEU A 45 22.10 -4.83 6.97
C LEU A 45 23.35 -4.84 7.84
N ASN A 46 23.28 -4.23 9.03
CA ASN A 46 24.43 -4.20 9.96
C ASN A 46 24.69 -5.56 10.62
N ALA A 47 25.86 -5.72 11.20
CA ALA A 47 26.29 -7.01 11.82
C ALA A 47 25.32 -7.45 12.96
N ALA A 48 24.75 -6.51 13.70
CA ALA A 48 23.77 -6.77 14.75
C ALA A 48 22.36 -7.06 14.21
N ARG A 49 22.13 -6.88 12.90
CA ARG A 49 20.83 -7.00 12.24
C ARG A 49 19.73 -6.16 12.89
N SER A 50 20.12 -5.01 13.46
CA SER A 50 19.27 -4.15 14.26
C SER A 50 18.71 -2.95 13.48
N ASN A 51 19.13 -2.73 12.22
CA ASN A 51 18.77 -1.60 11.40
C ASN A 51 17.77 -1.89 10.27
N ALA A 52 17.10 -3.04 10.32
CA ALA A 52 16.16 -3.43 9.27
C ALA A 52 14.84 -2.66 9.36
N VAL A 53 14.34 -2.14 8.23
CA VAL A 53 13.06 -1.43 8.09
C VAL A 53 12.22 -2.13 7.03
N LEU A 54 10.98 -2.46 7.37
CA LEU A 54 10.00 -3.00 6.42
C LEU A 54 9.11 -1.89 5.88
N ILE A 55 8.95 -1.85 4.56
CA ILE A 55 7.99 -0.98 3.87
C ILE A 55 6.78 -1.80 3.46
N CYS A 56 5.60 -1.40 3.96
CA CYS A 56 4.32 -1.98 3.61
C CYS A 56 3.62 -1.07 2.60
N HIS A 57 3.40 -1.58 1.39
CA HIS A 57 2.79 -0.79 0.32
C HIS A 57 1.26 -0.64 0.46
N ALA A 58 0.72 0.41 -0.15
CA ALA A 58 -0.71 0.66 -0.27
C ALA A 58 -1.35 -0.21 -1.38
N LEU A 59 -2.66 -0.05 -1.62
CA LEU A 59 -3.48 -0.89 -2.51
C LEU A 59 -2.84 -1.15 -3.88
N SER A 60 -2.32 -0.14 -4.54
CA SER A 60 -1.72 -0.24 -5.89
C SER A 60 -0.19 -0.15 -5.90
N GLY A 61 0.44 -0.22 -4.72
CA GLY A 61 1.89 -0.28 -4.59
C GLY A 61 2.44 -1.69 -4.87
N HIS A 62 3.75 -1.82 -4.83
CA HIS A 62 4.47 -3.08 -5.01
C HIS A 62 5.88 -2.97 -4.42
N HIS A 63 6.73 -3.96 -4.64
CA HIS A 63 8.10 -4.03 -4.09
C HIS A 63 9.01 -2.87 -4.50
N HIS A 64 8.85 -2.29 -5.71
CA HIS A 64 9.72 -1.22 -6.20
C HIS A 64 9.38 0.12 -5.54
N ALA A 65 9.91 0.34 -4.32
CA ALA A 65 9.63 1.55 -3.57
C ALA A 65 10.62 2.69 -3.87
N ALA A 66 11.87 2.41 -4.22
CA ALA A 66 12.89 3.42 -4.49
C ALA A 66 13.88 2.97 -5.57
N GLY A 67 14.61 3.92 -6.16
CA GLY A 67 15.58 3.66 -7.21
C GLY A 67 14.96 3.35 -8.56
N TYR A 68 15.73 2.70 -9.42
CA TYR A 68 15.40 2.44 -10.82
C TYR A 68 15.74 1.00 -11.18
N HIS A 69 14.93 0.34 -12.03
CA HIS A 69 15.25 -0.98 -12.56
C HIS A 69 16.19 -0.91 -13.78
N SER A 70 16.13 0.20 -14.51
CA SER A 70 16.93 0.46 -15.69
C SER A 70 17.45 1.90 -15.71
N SER A 71 18.58 2.10 -16.37
CA SER A 71 19.10 3.44 -16.66
C SER A 71 18.20 4.28 -17.59
N GLU A 72 17.24 3.64 -18.24
CA GLU A 72 16.28 4.27 -19.16
C GLU A 72 14.96 4.63 -18.47
N ASP A 73 14.76 4.21 -17.23
CA ASP A 73 13.55 4.49 -16.50
C ASP A 73 13.40 5.99 -16.26
N ARG A 74 12.22 6.51 -16.59
CA ARG A 74 11.92 7.94 -16.42
C ARG A 74 11.49 8.30 -15.02
N LYS A 75 11.07 7.32 -14.23
CA LYS A 75 10.53 7.51 -12.87
C LYS A 75 11.14 6.46 -11.95
N PRO A 76 11.53 6.87 -10.75
CA PRO A 76 11.96 5.94 -9.71
C PRO A 76 10.78 5.19 -9.10
N GLY A 77 11.08 4.34 -8.13
CA GLY A 77 10.09 3.67 -7.29
C GLY A 77 9.08 4.62 -6.66
N TRP A 78 7.91 4.09 -6.27
CA TRP A 78 6.74 4.88 -5.89
C TRP A 78 6.91 5.72 -4.61
N TRP A 79 7.90 5.45 -3.79
CA TRP A 79 8.21 6.20 -2.56
C TRP A 79 9.67 6.68 -2.50
N ASP A 80 10.29 6.85 -3.63
CA ASP A 80 11.68 7.30 -3.74
C ASP A 80 11.94 8.62 -3.00
N SER A 81 10.94 9.49 -2.89
CA SER A 81 11.03 10.72 -2.10
C SER A 81 11.29 10.49 -0.61
N CYS A 82 10.99 9.32 -0.09
CA CYS A 82 11.14 8.98 1.32
C CYS A 82 12.31 8.02 1.60
N ILE A 83 12.84 7.32 0.58
CA ILE A 83 13.83 6.25 0.75
C ILE A 83 15.08 6.56 -0.07
N GLY A 84 16.23 6.67 0.57
CA GLY A 84 17.50 6.94 -0.08
C GLY A 84 18.50 7.63 0.84
N PRO A 85 19.73 7.88 0.37
CA PRO A 85 20.74 8.58 1.14
C PRO A 85 20.26 9.99 1.57
N GLY A 86 20.17 10.22 2.88
CA GLY A 86 19.73 11.50 3.43
C GLY A 86 18.22 11.78 3.40
N LYS A 87 17.41 10.89 2.84
CA LYS A 87 15.94 10.95 2.86
C LYS A 87 15.39 10.50 4.22
N PRO A 88 14.07 10.62 4.48
CA PRO A 88 13.47 10.20 5.75
C PRO A 88 13.90 8.81 6.20
N ILE A 89 13.89 7.84 5.31
CA ILE A 89 14.43 6.49 5.54
C ILE A 89 15.83 6.46 4.89
N ASP A 90 16.82 6.92 5.65
CA ASP A 90 18.20 7.07 5.16
C ASP A 90 18.86 5.71 5.00
N THR A 91 19.09 5.29 3.76
CA THR A 91 19.70 4.00 3.42
C THR A 91 21.18 3.87 3.80
N ARG A 92 21.84 4.95 4.23
CA ARG A 92 23.18 4.89 4.86
C ARG A 92 23.11 4.34 6.29
N ARG A 93 21.92 4.44 6.92
CA ARG A 93 21.64 3.98 8.28
C ARG A 93 20.84 2.69 8.29
N PHE A 94 19.81 2.62 7.45
CA PHE A 94 18.83 1.53 7.46
C PHE A 94 19.03 0.57 6.30
N PHE A 95 18.78 -0.70 6.58
CA PHE A 95 18.54 -1.72 5.58
C PHE A 95 17.04 -1.84 5.37
N VAL A 96 16.59 -1.43 4.22
CA VAL A 96 15.16 -1.35 3.89
C VAL A 96 14.74 -2.55 3.07
N VAL A 97 13.64 -3.18 3.43
CA VAL A 97 13.00 -4.26 2.69
C VAL A 97 11.63 -3.78 2.22
N SER A 98 11.35 -3.87 0.94
CA SER A 98 10.05 -3.59 0.33
C SER A 98 9.61 -4.81 -0.47
N LEU A 99 8.41 -5.33 -0.23
CA LEU A 99 7.92 -6.52 -0.93
C LEU A 99 6.62 -6.24 -1.67
N ASN A 100 6.32 -7.06 -2.66
CA ASN A 100 4.98 -7.16 -3.24
C ASN A 100 4.16 -8.13 -2.40
N ASN A 101 3.04 -7.67 -1.83
CA ASN A 101 2.20 -8.52 -1.00
C ASN A 101 1.71 -9.76 -1.76
N LEU A 102 1.56 -10.85 -1.05
CA LEU A 102 0.89 -12.06 -1.54
C LEU A 102 -0.50 -11.68 -2.10
N GLY A 103 -0.87 -12.24 -3.24
CA GLY A 103 -2.08 -11.82 -3.95
C GLY A 103 -1.94 -10.57 -4.81
N GLY A 104 -0.76 -9.93 -4.80
CA GLY A 104 -0.43 -8.82 -5.69
C GLY A 104 -0.13 -9.26 -7.13
N CYS A 105 -0.11 -8.32 -8.06
CA CYS A 105 0.10 -8.60 -9.49
C CYS A 105 1.49 -8.18 -10.02
N ASN A 106 2.47 -8.01 -9.11
CA ASN A 106 3.83 -7.61 -9.46
C ASN A 106 4.87 -8.68 -9.07
N GLY A 107 4.58 -9.94 -9.38
CA GLY A 107 5.53 -11.05 -9.33
C GLY A 107 5.38 -11.96 -8.11
N SER A 108 4.87 -11.51 -6.95
CA SER A 108 4.49 -12.42 -5.88
C SER A 108 3.30 -13.28 -6.30
N THR A 109 3.18 -14.47 -5.72
CA THR A 109 2.05 -15.36 -6.02
C THR A 109 0.72 -14.65 -5.78
N GLY A 110 -0.14 -14.66 -6.79
CA GLY A 110 -1.42 -13.96 -6.80
C GLY A 110 -2.39 -14.56 -7.81
N PRO A 111 -3.54 -13.93 -8.04
CA PRO A 111 -4.57 -14.44 -8.97
C PRO A 111 -4.06 -14.72 -10.39
N SER A 112 -3.07 -13.98 -10.87
CA SER A 112 -2.47 -14.18 -12.19
C SER A 112 -1.41 -15.29 -12.24
N SER A 113 -0.99 -15.82 -11.09
CA SER A 113 -0.02 -16.92 -11.01
C SER A 113 -0.64 -18.24 -11.45
N ILE A 114 0.20 -19.13 -11.98
CA ILE A 114 -0.25 -20.47 -12.37
C ILE A 114 -0.50 -21.32 -11.14
N ASN A 115 -1.70 -21.86 -11.03
CA ASN A 115 -2.05 -22.85 -10.02
C ASN A 115 -1.37 -24.19 -10.36
N PRO A 116 -0.49 -24.70 -9.49
CA PRO A 116 0.24 -25.94 -9.75
C PRO A 116 -0.67 -27.18 -9.86
N GLU A 117 -1.88 -27.11 -9.31
CA GLU A 117 -2.81 -28.26 -9.33
C GLU A 117 -3.44 -28.49 -10.72
N ASN A 118 -3.63 -27.45 -11.51
CA ASN A 118 -4.33 -27.54 -12.79
C ASN A 118 -3.60 -26.92 -13.98
N GLY A 119 -2.46 -26.23 -13.75
CA GLY A 119 -1.65 -25.59 -14.79
C GLY A 119 -2.26 -24.32 -15.40
N LYS A 120 -3.31 -23.75 -14.79
CA LYS A 120 -3.99 -22.53 -15.24
C LYS A 120 -3.77 -21.39 -14.23
N PRO A 121 -4.00 -20.14 -14.62
CA PRO A 121 -4.05 -19.05 -13.65
C PRO A 121 -5.05 -19.33 -12.53
N PHE A 122 -4.72 -18.94 -11.31
CA PHE A 122 -5.69 -19.05 -10.19
C PHE A 122 -6.99 -18.29 -10.48
N GLY A 123 -6.89 -17.11 -11.07
CA GLY A 123 -8.05 -16.26 -11.36
C GLY A 123 -8.90 -16.02 -10.12
N ALA A 124 -10.20 -16.28 -10.24
CA ALA A 124 -11.17 -16.18 -9.15
C ALA A 124 -11.01 -17.27 -8.06
N ASP A 125 -10.30 -18.36 -8.35
CA ASP A 125 -10.04 -19.43 -7.38
C ASP A 125 -8.91 -19.09 -6.41
N PHE A 126 -8.20 -17.99 -6.61
CA PHE A 126 -7.21 -17.55 -5.66
C PHE A 126 -7.87 -17.28 -4.29
N PRO A 127 -7.29 -17.79 -3.19
CA PRO A 127 -7.92 -17.62 -1.88
C PRO A 127 -7.99 -16.17 -1.47
N VAL A 128 -9.07 -15.79 -0.80
CA VAL A 128 -9.18 -14.46 -0.20
C VAL A 128 -8.18 -14.33 0.94
N LEU A 129 -7.41 -13.26 0.90
CA LEU A 129 -6.40 -12.92 1.90
C LEU A 129 -6.87 -11.79 2.80
N THR A 130 -6.35 -11.78 4.01
CA THR A 130 -6.49 -10.69 4.99
C THR A 130 -5.16 -9.96 5.19
N VAL A 131 -5.20 -8.85 5.91
CA VAL A 131 -3.97 -8.14 6.32
C VAL A 131 -3.11 -9.03 7.24
N GLU A 132 -3.73 -9.89 8.03
CA GLU A 132 -3.02 -10.86 8.89
C GLU A 132 -2.26 -11.89 8.06
N ASP A 133 -2.84 -12.42 6.98
CA ASP A 133 -2.17 -13.36 6.07
C ASP A 133 -0.94 -12.72 5.42
N TRP A 134 -1.03 -11.45 5.04
CA TRP A 134 0.13 -10.71 4.53
C TRP A 134 1.22 -10.59 5.58
N VAL A 135 0.87 -10.21 6.80
CA VAL A 135 1.84 -10.09 7.90
C VAL A 135 2.49 -11.43 8.21
N ASN A 136 1.74 -12.54 8.19
CA ASN A 136 2.28 -13.87 8.37
C ASN A 136 3.28 -14.24 7.26
N SER A 137 2.97 -13.97 5.99
CA SER A 137 3.90 -14.20 4.88
C SER A 137 5.15 -13.31 4.94
N GLN A 138 4.99 -12.07 5.38
CA GLN A 138 6.10 -11.13 5.60
C GLN A 138 7.00 -11.58 6.76
N ALA A 139 6.44 -12.20 7.80
CA ALA A 139 7.21 -12.74 8.91
C ALA A 139 8.11 -13.90 8.46
N LEU A 140 7.62 -14.77 7.58
CA LEU A 140 8.42 -15.84 6.97
C LEU A 140 9.53 -15.29 6.07
N LEU A 141 9.27 -14.21 5.34
CA LEU A 141 10.32 -13.51 4.59
C LEU A 141 11.38 -12.92 5.52
N ALA A 142 10.97 -12.29 6.63
CA ALA A 142 11.91 -11.77 7.63
C ALA A 142 12.82 -12.87 8.21
N ASP A 143 12.25 -14.05 8.49
CA ASP A 143 13.02 -15.22 8.96
C ASP A 143 14.06 -15.69 7.92
N THR A 144 13.66 -15.75 6.64
CA THR A 144 14.56 -16.07 5.53
C THR A 144 15.72 -15.08 5.42
N LEU A 145 15.45 -13.79 5.64
CA LEU A 145 16.46 -12.72 5.64
C LEU A 145 17.27 -12.67 6.95
N GLY A 146 16.91 -13.49 7.94
CA GLY A 146 17.53 -13.52 9.26
C GLY A 146 17.26 -12.26 10.08
N ILE A 147 16.10 -11.61 9.87
CA ILE A 147 15.66 -10.41 10.60
C ILE A 147 14.73 -10.85 11.73
N ALA A 148 15.27 -10.96 12.94
CA ALA A 148 14.49 -11.34 14.11
C ALA A 148 13.54 -10.23 14.57
N GLN A 149 13.97 -8.97 14.45
CA GLN A 149 13.23 -7.81 14.90
C GLN A 149 13.46 -6.63 13.95
N TRP A 150 12.38 -5.97 13.55
CA TRP A 150 12.42 -4.75 12.73
C TRP A 150 12.76 -3.52 13.59
N ALA A 151 13.69 -2.70 13.14
CA ALA A 151 13.91 -1.36 13.69
C ALA A 151 12.66 -0.50 13.54
N ALA A 152 12.05 -0.58 12.36
CA ALA A 152 10.75 0.03 12.10
C ALA A 152 9.96 -0.75 11.04
N ILE A 153 8.64 -0.70 11.14
CA ILE A 153 7.72 -1.06 10.05
C ILE A 153 6.96 0.20 9.69
N VAL A 154 6.97 0.53 8.42
CA VAL A 154 6.43 1.79 7.91
C VAL A 154 5.45 1.52 6.78
N GLY A 155 4.27 2.09 6.86
CA GLY A 155 3.29 1.97 5.79
C GLY A 155 2.31 3.14 5.74
N GLY A 156 1.92 3.48 4.51
CA GLY A 156 0.85 4.45 4.25
C GLY A 156 -0.46 3.75 3.87
N SER A 157 -1.60 4.29 4.28
CA SER A 157 -2.93 3.76 3.93
C SER A 157 -3.08 2.28 4.36
N LEU A 158 -3.37 1.36 3.43
CA LEU A 158 -3.36 -0.09 3.66
C LEU A 158 -2.02 -0.59 4.22
N GLY A 159 -0.91 0.04 3.84
CA GLY A 159 0.40 -0.28 4.41
C GLY A 159 0.49 0.03 5.91
N GLY A 160 -0.18 1.09 6.36
CA GLY A 160 -0.30 1.41 7.79
C GLY A 160 -1.11 0.36 8.56
N MET A 161 -2.15 -0.21 7.96
CA MET A 161 -2.88 -1.34 8.55
C MET A 161 -1.99 -2.57 8.71
N GLN A 162 -1.13 -2.86 7.74
CA GLN A 162 -0.14 -3.94 7.85
C GLN A 162 0.86 -3.68 8.98
N ALA A 163 1.36 -2.44 9.09
CA ALA A 163 2.29 -2.06 10.17
C ALA A 163 1.64 -2.21 11.55
N LEU A 164 0.35 -1.86 11.71
CA LEU A 164 -0.41 -2.07 12.93
C LEU A 164 -0.60 -3.57 13.21
N GLN A 165 -0.98 -4.36 12.21
CA GLN A 165 -1.17 -5.81 12.35
C GLN A 165 0.11 -6.51 12.81
N TRP A 166 1.28 -6.07 12.34
CA TRP A 166 2.56 -6.59 12.80
C TRP A 166 2.74 -6.47 14.32
N THR A 167 2.34 -5.34 14.91
CA THR A 167 2.45 -5.12 16.37
C THR A 167 1.48 -5.96 17.18
N ILE A 168 0.43 -6.46 16.54
CA ILE A 168 -0.58 -7.34 17.14
C ILE A 168 -0.13 -8.80 17.02
N SER A 169 0.21 -9.25 15.81
CA SER A 169 0.59 -10.65 15.55
C SER A 169 1.98 -11.00 16.08
N TYR A 170 2.93 -10.06 16.05
CA TYR A 170 4.33 -10.26 16.43
C TYR A 170 4.84 -9.13 17.32
N PRO A 171 4.29 -8.97 18.55
CA PRO A 171 4.51 -7.80 19.40
C PRO A 171 5.98 -7.56 19.75
N ASP A 172 6.80 -8.59 19.83
CA ASP A 172 8.22 -8.49 20.18
C ASP A 172 9.14 -8.31 18.96
N ARG A 173 8.58 -8.37 17.75
CA ARG A 173 9.36 -8.27 16.50
C ARG A 173 9.38 -6.87 15.87
N VAL A 174 8.77 -5.88 16.51
CA VAL A 174 8.64 -4.52 15.98
C VAL A 174 9.03 -3.50 17.04
N ARG A 175 10.12 -2.75 16.82
CA ARG A 175 10.50 -1.68 17.76
C ARG A 175 9.72 -0.39 17.52
N HIS A 176 9.54 -0.01 16.25
CA HIS A 176 8.77 1.18 15.88
C HIS A 176 7.73 0.85 14.81
N CYS A 177 6.51 1.27 15.02
CA CYS A 177 5.41 1.16 14.06
C CYS A 177 5.01 2.56 13.56
N LEU A 178 5.15 2.81 12.27
CA LEU A 178 4.76 4.07 11.65
C LEU A 178 3.54 3.84 10.76
N ALA A 179 2.37 4.33 11.20
CA ALA A 179 1.12 4.30 10.45
C ALA A 179 0.82 5.70 9.89
N ILE A 180 0.88 5.84 8.56
CA ILE A 180 0.77 7.12 7.86
C ILE A 180 -0.52 7.11 7.04
N ALA A 181 -1.36 8.16 7.13
CA ALA A 181 -2.63 8.24 6.41
C ALA A 181 -3.45 6.94 6.51
N SER A 182 -3.58 6.40 7.72
CA SER A 182 -4.19 5.10 7.98
C SER A 182 -5.23 5.18 9.11
N ALA A 183 -5.96 4.08 9.31
CA ALA A 183 -7.02 4.00 10.30
C ALA A 183 -7.08 2.59 10.90
N PRO A 184 -7.66 2.43 12.12
CA PRO A 184 -7.80 1.11 12.73
C PRO A 184 -8.78 0.20 11.99
N LYS A 185 -9.71 0.75 11.20
CA LYS A 185 -10.63 0.04 10.31
C LYS A 185 -11.26 1.00 9.30
N LEU A 186 -11.82 0.47 8.22
CA LEU A 186 -12.56 1.29 7.26
C LEU A 186 -13.88 1.81 7.83
N SER A 187 -14.27 3.00 7.39
CA SER A 187 -15.63 3.52 7.60
C SER A 187 -16.62 2.86 6.63
N ALA A 188 -17.91 2.90 6.97
CA ALA A 188 -18.97 2.45 6.05
C ALA A 188 -18.88 3.15 4.68
N GLN A 189 -18.52 4.43 4.65
CA GLN A 189 -18.34 5.19 3.41
C GLN A 189 -17.20 4.61 2.56
N ASN A 190 -16.06 4.27 3.17
CA ASN A 190 -14.93 3.67 2.45
C ASN A 190 -15.28 2.27 1.91
N ILE A 191 -16.01 1.46 2.67
CA ILE A 191 -16.52 0.16 2.22
C ILE A 191 -17.47 0.35 1.03
N ALA A 192 -18.34 1.38 1.07
CA ALA A 192 -19.25 1.70 -0.04
C ALA A 192 -18.51 2.08 -1.32
N PHE A 193 -17.46 2.90 -1.25
CA PHE A 193 -16.60 3.19 -2.40
C PHE A 193 -15.90 1.96 -2.96
N ASN A 194 -15.39 1.10 -2.09
CA ASN A 194 -14.80 -0.17 -2.50
C ASN A 194 -15.84 -1.06 -3.21
N GLU A 195 -17.08 -1.10 -2.70
CA GLU A 195 -18.14 -1.89 -3.31
C GLU A 195 -18.51 -1.37 -4.70
N VAL A 196 -18.67 -0.04 -4.90
CA VAL A 196 -18.91 0.55 -6.22
C VAL A 196 -17.79 0.17 -7.20
N ALA A 197 -16.54 0.25 -6.76
CA ALA A 197 -15.39 -0.12 -7.58
C ALA A 197 -15.38 -1.62 -7.93
N ARG A 198 -15.72 -2.50 -6.97
CA ARG A 198 -15.85 -3.93 -7.22
C ARG A 198 -16.99 -4.25 -8.18
N GLN A 199 -18.15 -3.61 -8.02
CA GLN A 199 -19.27 -3.81 -8.93
C GLN A 199 -18.96 -3.36 -10.36
N ALA A 200 -18.18 -2.30 -10.53
CA ALA A 200 -17.71 -1.90 -11.85
C ALA A 200 -16.88 -3.00 -12.53
N ILE A 201 -16.03 -3.72 -11.78
CA ILE A 201 -15.23 -4.83 -12.30
C ILE A 201 -16.10 -6.08 -12.52
N LEU A 202 -16.92 -6.47 -11.52
CA LEU A 202 -17.71 -7.71 -11.57
C LEU A 202 -18.77 -7.70 -12.68
N THR A 203 -19.26 -6.51 -13.05
CA THR A 203 -20.25 -6.33 -14.12
C THR A 203 -19.63 -6.04 -15.49
N ASP A 204 -18.31 -5.95 -15.58
CA ASP A 204 -17.61 -5.82 -16.86
C ASP A 204 -17.82 -7.11 -17.70
N PRO A 205 -18.31 -7.04 -18.94
CA PRO A 205 -18.50 -8.21 -19.79
C PRO A 205 -17.23 -9.04 -19.99
N GLU A 206 -16.06 -8.40 -19.97
CA GLU A 206 -14.77 -9.06 -20.15
C GLU A 206 -14.21 -9.67 -18.85
N PHE A 207 -14.91 -9.55 -17.72
CA PHE A 207 -14.47 -10.11 -16.44
C PHE A 207 -14.56 -11.65 -16.39
N HIS A 208 -15.54 -12.22 -17.08
CA HIS A 208 -15.76 -13.66 -17.19
C HIS A 208 -15.73 -14.41 -15.85
N GLY A 209 -16.34 -13.80 -14.80
CA GLY A 209 -16.33 -14.40 -13.46
C GLY A 209 -14.94 -14.53 -12.82
N GLY A 210 -13.96 -13.76 -13.29
CA GLY A 210 -12.55 -13.79 -12.84
C GLY A 210 -11.63 -14.65 -13.71
N SER A 211 -12.15 -15.33 -14.74
CA SER A 211 -11.35 -16.17 -15.67
C SER A 211 -10.98 -15.44 -16.95
N PHE A 212 -10.91 -14.10 -16.92
CA PHE A 212 -10.63 -13.27 -18.08
C PHE A 212 -9.26 -13.56 -18.73
N GLN A 213 -8.28 -14.00 -17.96
CA GLN A 213 -6.96 -14.37 -18.48
C GLN A 213 -7.02 -15.61 -19.40
N GLU A 214 -7.83 -16.60 -19.03
CA GLU A 214 -8.05 -17.79 -19.88
C GLU A 214 -8.75 -17.42 -21.19
N ASN A 215 -9.53 -16.34 -21.20
CA ASN A 215 -10.20 -15.82 -22.39
C ASN A 215 -9.33 -14.83 -23.18
N GLY A 216 -8.11 -14.55 -22.75
CA GLY A 216 -7.18 -13.63 -23.42
C GLY A 216 -7.64 -12.16 -23.43
N VAL A 217 -8.47 -11.75 -22.46
CA VAL A 217 -9.04 -10.41 -22.36
C VAL A 217 -8.70 -9.75 -21.03
N ILE A 218 -8.99 -8.47 -20.89
CA ILE A 218 -8.83 -7.70 -19.65
C ILE A 218 -10.14 -6.94 -19.41
N PRO A 219 -10.75 -6.98 -18.22
CA PRO A 219 -11.94 -6.22 -17.87
C PRO A 219 -11.59 -4.72 -17.71
N LYS A 220 -11.21 -4.11 -18.83
CA LYS A 220 -10.64 -2.78 -18.92
C LYS A 220 -11.61 -1.71 -18.43
N ARG A 221 -12.90 -1.83 -18.78
CA ARG A 221 -13.92 -0.84 -18.39
C ARG A 221 -14.11 -0.81 -16.89
N GLY A 222 -14.24 -1.99 -16.28
CA GLY A 222 -14.41 -2.12 -14.84
C GLY A 222 -13.22 -1.58 -14.07
N LEU A 223 -12.00 -1.95 -14.47
CA LEU A 223 -10.76 -1.44 -13.87
C LEU A 223 -10.62 0.09 -14.01
N MET A 224 -10.96 0.64 -15.19
CA MET A 224 -10.96 2.09 -15.41
C MET A 224 -11.90 2.79 -14.45
N LEU A 225 -13.16 2.35 -14.34
CA LEU A 225 -14.16 2.94 -13.45
C LEU A 225 -13.74 2.82 -11.98
N ALA A 226 -13.24 1.65 -11.57
CA ALA A 226 -12.72 1.43 -10.23
C ALA A 226 -11.59 2.42 -9.89
N ARG A 227 -10.67 2.66 -10.83
CA ARG A 227 -9.58 3.64 -10.66
C ARG A 227 -10.07 5.08 -10.64
N MET A 228 -11.07 5.43 -11.46
CA MET A 228 -11.68 6.76 -11.46
C MET A 228 -12.31 7.07 -10.10
N VAL A 229 -13.07 6.13 -9.54
CA VAL A 229 -13.63 6.25 -8.17
C VAL A 229 -12.48 6.43 -7.15
N GLY A 230 -11.42 5.64 -7.26
CA GLY A 230 -10.23 5.79 -6.43
C GLY A 230 -9.67 7.22 -6.47
N HIS A 231 -9.42 7.76 -7.67
CA HIS A 231 -8.86 9.12 -7.81
C HIS A 231 -9.76 10.23 -7.25
N ILE A 232 -11.08 10.10 -7.35
CA ILE A 232 -12.01 11.03 -6.70
C ILE A 232 -11.82 10.98 -5.17
N THR A 233 -11.58 9.80 -4.59
CA THR A 233 -11.44 9.63 -3.15
C THR A 233 -10.04 9.94 -2.61
N TYR A 234 -9.01 9.97 -3.47
CA TYR A 234 -7.62 10.22 -3.06
C TYR A 234 -7.26 11.70 -3.03
N LEU A 235 -7.92 12.52 -3.83
CA LEU A 235 -7.69 13.96 -3.86
C LEU A 235 -8.69 14.70 -2.97
N SER A 236 -8.29 15.85 -2.42
CA SER A 236 -9.21 16.76 -1.76
C SER A 236 -10.02 17.55 -2.78
N ASP A 237 -11.16 18.14 -2.35
CA ASP A 237 -11.93 19.07 -3.17
C ASP A 237 -11.11 20.28 -3.59
N ASP A 238 -10.36 20.85 -2.64
CA ASP A 238 -9.46 21.99 -2.88
C ASP A 238 -8.41 21.65 -3.96
N SER A 239 -7.75 20.51 -3.86
CA SER A 239 -6.75 20.06 -4.84
C SER A 239 -7.36 19.80 -6.22
N MET A 240 -8.56 19.23 -6.27
CA MET A 240 -9.30 19.05 -7.52
C MET A 240 -9.73 20.40 -8.11
N GLY A 241 -10.23 21.31 -7.27
CA GLY A 241 -10.61 22.66 -7.65
C GLY A 241 -9.44 23.48 -8.17
N GLU A 242 -8.31 23.48 -7.47
CA GLU A 242 -7.09 24.18 -7.88
C GLU A 242 -6.55 23.65 -9.22
N LYS A 243 -6.54 22.32 -9.38
CA LYS A 243 -5.95 21.68 -10.55
C LYS A 243 -6.81 21.78 -11.79
N PHE A 244 -8.12 21.68 -11.69
CA PHE A 244 -9.03 21.56 -12.83
C PHE A 244 -10.09 22.65 -12.86
N GLY A 245 -10.59 23.09 -11.70
CA GLY A 245 -11.74 23.99 -11.60
C GLY A 245 -12.90 23.51 -12.47
N ARG A 246 -13.43 24.41 -13.28
CA ARG A 246 -14.40 24.12 -14.35
C ARG A 246 -13.77 24.28 -15.74
N GLY A 247 -12.45 24.05 -15.85
CA GLY A 247 -11.71 24.17 -17.09
C GLY A 247 -12.23 23.24 -18.18
N LEU A 248 -12.48 23.80 -19.37
CA LEU A 248 -12.89 23.05 -20.54
C LEU A 248 -11.69 22.52 -21.33
N LYS A 249 -11.87 21.42 -22.04
CA LYS A 249 -10.90 20.87 -22.99
C LYS A 249 -10.90 21.62 -24.33
N SER A 250 -12.03 22.22 -24.69
CA SER A 250 -12.25 23.04 -25.87
C SER A 250 -12.76 24.42 -25.46
N GLU A 251 -12.80 25.36 -26.39
CA GLU A 251 -13.28 26.74 -26.12
C GLU A 251 -14.75 26.81 -25.69
N LYS A 252 -15.54 25.80 -26.02
CA LYS A 252 -16.97 25.75 -25.74
C LYS A 252 -17.47 24.35 -25.46
N LEU A 253 -18.65 24.25 -24.83
CA LEU A 253 -19.38 23.01 -24.60
C LEU A 253 -19.97 22.47 -25.90
N ASN A 254 -19.91 21.12 -26.07
CA ASN A 254 -20.48 20.43 -27.22
C ASN A 254 -21.92 19.98 -27.00
N TYR A 255 -22.37 19.93 -25.73
CA TYR A 255 -23.70 19.48 -25.30
C TYR A 255 -24.04 18.05 -25.77
N ASP A 256 -23.09 17.15 -25.69
CA ASP A 256 -23.26 15.73 -26.02
C ASP A 256 -22.76 14.80 -24.88
N PHE A 257 -23.15 13.52 -24.96
CA PHE A 257 -22.75 12.50 -23.94
C PHE A 257 -21.43 11.78 -24.23
N HIS A 258 -20.81 12.02 -25.37
CA HIS A 258 -19.65 11.23 -25.83
C HIS A 258 -18.35 12.00 -25.76
N SER A 259 -18.39 13.32 -25.94
CA SER A 259 -17.21 14.16 -25.87
C SER A 259 -16.72 14.35 -24.43
N VAL A 260 -15.41 14.57 -24.31
CA VAL A 260 -14.79 15.00 -23.06
C VAL A 260 -14.82 16.51 -23.04
N GLU A 261 -15.63 17.07 -22.18
CA GLU A 261 -15.83 18.52 -22.12
C GLU A 261 -14.94 19.19 -21.07
N PHE A 262 -14.85 18.62 -19.85
CA PHE A 262 -14.08 19.19 -18.77
C PHE A 262 -12.70 18.53 -18.62
N GLN A 263 -11.71 19.29 -18.17
CA GLN A 263 -10.35 18.79 -17.94
C GLN A 263 -10.31 17.64 -16.92
N VAL A 264 -11.15 17.69 -15.89
CA VAL A 264 -11.24 16.61 -14.88
C VAL A 264 -11.72 15.29 -15.48
N GLU A 265 -12.63 15.31 -16.48
CA GLU A 265 -13.06 14.09 -17.18
C GLU A 265 -11.91 13.46 -17.95
N SER A 266 -11.11 14.28 -18.65
CA SER A 266 -9.91 13.83 -19.36
C SER A 266 -8.91 13.20 -18.40
N TYR A 267 -8.69 13.83 -17.24
CA TYR A 267 -7.80 13.34 -16.21
C TYR A 267 -8.24 11.97 -15.69
N LEU A 268 -9.51 11.83 -15.31
CA LEU A 268 -10.03 10.57 -14.76
C LEU A 268 -9.95 9.44 -15.80
N ARG A 269 -10.33 9.71 -17.07
CA ARG A 269 -10.21 8.71 -18.14
C ARG A 269 -8.77 8.29 -18.36
N TYR A 270 -7.83 9.23 -18.40
CA TYR A 270 -6.40 8.93 -18.53
C TYR A 270 -5.89 8.05 -17.38
N GLN A 271 -6.21 8.42 -16.12
CA GLN A 271 -5.79 7.65 -14.95
C GLN A 271 -6.38 6.23 -14.93
N GLY A 272 -7.64 6.10 -15.36
CA GLY A 272 -8.28 4.80 -15.50
C GLY A 272 -7.62 3.93 -16.57
N GLU A 273 -7.33 4.51 -17.73
CA GLU A 273 -6.70 3.81 -18.86
C GLU A 273 -5.31 3.30 -18.51
N GLU A 274 -4.45 4.15 -17.98
CA GLU A 274 -3.10 3.79 -17.53
C GLU A 274 -3.13 2.67 -16.47
N PHE A 275 -4.06 2.73 -15.54
CA PHE A 275 -4.18 1.72 -14.51
C PHE A 275 -4.66 0.37 -15.05
N SER A 276 -5.64 0.37 -15.94
CA SER A 276 -6.22 -0.86 -16.50
C SER A 276 -5.24 -1.66 -17.37
N GLY A 277 -4.19 -1.01 -17.86
CA GLY A 277 -3.14 -1.68 -18.64
C GLY A 277 -2.08 -2.40 -17.81
N ARG A 278 -2.04 -2.18 -16.49
CA ARG A 278 -0.95 -2.67 -15.62
C ARG A 278 -1.40 -3.32 -14.32
N PHE A 279 -2.69 -3.31 -14.00
CA PHE A 279 -3.19 -3.87 -12.74
C PHE A 279 -4.17 -5.01 -13.00
N ASP A 280 -4.10 -6.06 -12.19
CA ASP A 280 -4.96 -7.23 -12.32
C ASP A 280 -6.30 -7.00 -11.61
N ALA A 281 -7.41 -7.41 -12.25
CA ALA A 281 -8.75 -7.17 -11.74
C ALA A 281 -9.07 -8.03 -10.50
N ASN A 282 -8.65 -9.29 -10.48
CA ASN A 282 -8.85 -10.16 -9.31
C ASN A 282 -8.01 -9.66 -8.13
N THR A 283 -6.78 -9.19 -8.39
CA THR A 283 -5.94 -8.53 -7.39
C THR A 283 -6.65 -7.31 -6.80
N TYR A 284 -7.32 -6.47 -7.64
CA TYR A 284 -8.06 -5.32 -7.13
C TYR A 284 -9.20 -5.72 -6.19
N LEU A 285 -9.98 -6.74 -6.59
CA LEU A 285 -11.04 -7.28 -5.75
C LEU A 285 -10.50 -7.80 -4.42
N LEU A 286 -9.41 -8.56 -4.46
CA LEU A 286 -8.73 -9.10 -3.29
C LEU A 286 -8.25 -8.00 -2.34
N MET A 287 -7.50 -7.01 -2.85
CA MET A 287 -6.95 -5.91 -2.05
C MET A 287 -8.05 -5.08 -1.37
N THR A 288 -9.15 -4.80 -2.08
CA THR A 288 -10.29 -4.08 -1.50
C THR A 288 -11.04 -4.90 -0.45
N LYS A 289 -11.13 -6.23 -0.60
CA LYS A 289 -11.71 -7.11 0.42
C LYS A 289 -10.82 -7.18 1.66
N ALA A 290 -9.51 -7.30 1.50
CA ALA A 290 -8.59 -7.28 2.64
C ALA A 290 -8.69 -5.96 3.45
N LEU A 291 -8.87 -4.82 2.75
CA LEU A 291 -9.16 -3.53 3.39
C LEU A 291 -10.47 -3.56 4.18
N ASP A 292 -11.56 -4.07 3.58
CA ASP A 292 -12.87 -4.13 4.21
C ASP A 292 -12.87 -5.01 5.46
N TYR A 293 -12.11 -6.11 5.44
CA TYR A 293 -12.04 -7.08 6.54
C TYR A 293 -11.13 -6.65 7.69
N PHE A 294 -10.28 -5.64 7.49
CA PHE A 294 -9.39 -5.20 8.54
C PHE A 294 -10.17 -4.52 9.67
N ASP A 295 -10.37 -5.24 10.74
CA ASP A 295 -10.93 -4.77 12.02
C ASP A 295 -10.23 -5.50 13.17
N PRO A 296 -9.06 -5.03 13.61
CA PRO A 296 -8.28 -5.72 14.63
C PRO A 296 -8.97 -5.77 16.00
N ALA A 297 -9.95 -4.90 16.27
CA ALA A 297 -10.70 -4.90 17.52
C ALA A 297 -11.82 -5.96 17.57
N ALA A 298 -12.22 -6.52 16.42
CA ALA A 298 -13.33 -7.50 16.35
C ALA A 298 -13.12 -8.71 17.29
N ASN A 299 -11.87 -9.17 17.44
CA ASN A 299 -11.52 -10.29 18.34
C ASN A 299 -11.35 -9.86 19.81
N PHE A 300 -11.53 -8.58 20.14
CA PHE A 300 -11.36 -7.98 21.46
C PHE A 300 -12.63 -7.27 21.95
N ASN A 301 -13.81 -7.72 21.53
CA ASN A 301 -15.11 -7.14 21.85
C ASN A 301 -15.21 -5.64 21.46
N ASP A 302 -14.68 -5.28 20.30
CA ASP A 302 -14.56 -3.91 19.77
C ASP A 302 -13.69 -2.98 20.64
N ASP A 303 -12.90 -3.51 21.57
CA ASP A 303 -11.94 -2.74 22.37
C ASP A 303 -10.60 -2.59 21.62
N LEU A 304 -10.44 -1.47 20.96
CA LEU A 304 -9.22 -1.17 20.21
C LEU A 304 -7.99 -1.01 21.13
N ALA A 305 -8.16 -0.56 22.38
CA ALA A 305 -7.05 -0.46 23.33
C ALA A 305 -6.57 -1.86 23.76
N ALA A 306 -7.50 -2.77 24.03
CA ALA A 306 -7.16 -4.17 24.36
C ALA A 306 -6.39 -4.86 23.23
N THR A 307 -6.68 -4.52 21.97
CA THR A 307 -5.98 -5.04 20.79
C THR A 307 -4.46 -4.80 20.85
N PHE A 308 -4.04 -3.64 21.36
CA PHE A 308 -2.64 -3.25 21.45
C PHE A 308 -1.99 -3.55 22.81
N ALA A 309 -2.69 -4.20 23.73
CA ALA A 309 -2.21 -4.40 25.11
C ALA A 309 -0.82 -5.06 25.17
N ASN A 310 -0.56 -6.03 24.31
CA ASN A 310 0.69 -6.79 24.27
C ASN A 310 1.79 -6.16 23.38
N ALA A 311 1.48 -5.13 22.60
CA ALA A 311 2.47 -4.51 21.71
C ALA A 311 3.60 -3.86 22.54
N SER A 312 4.85 -4.14 22.22
CA SER A 312 6.04 -3.53 22.83
C SER A 312 6.56 -2.34 22.04
N SER A 313 5.99 -2.08 20.87
CA SER A 313 6.43 -1.06 19.92
C SER A 313 6.21 0.37 20.43
N LYS A 314 7.05 1.28 19.94
CA LYS A 314 6.77 2.73 19.91
C LYS A 314 6.02 3.06 18.63
N PHE A 315 5.00 3.90 18.74
CA PHE A 315 4.13 4.22 17.62
C PHE A 315 4.34 5.65 17.11
N CYS A 316 4.29 5.82 15.79
CA CYS A 316 4.19 7.11 15.16
C CYS A 316 2.99 7.09 14.21
N VAL A 317 2.01 7.95 14.48
CA VAL A 317 0.82 8.10 13.64
C VAL A 317 0.91 9.45 12.94
N MET A 318 0.79 9.45 11.62
CA MET A 318 0.79 10.68 10.82
C MET A 318 -0.50 10.76 10.00
N SER A 319 -1.14 11.91 10.02
CA SER A 319 -2.32 12.22 9.20
C SER A 319 -2.17 13.51 8.44
N PHE A 320 -3.03 13.74 7.45
CA PHE A 320 -3.03 14.95 6.62
C PHE A 320 -4.37 15.65 6.72
N THR A 321 -4.37 16.97 6.86
CA THR A 321 -5.56 17.77 7.18
C THR A 321 -6.72 17.59 6.23
N THR A 322 -6.45 17.39 4.93
CA THR A 322 -7.46 17.26 3.88
C THR A 322 -7.73 15.82 3.44
N ASP A 323 -7.11 14.83 4.11
CA ASP A 323 -7.45 13.43 3.87
C ASP A 323 -8.83 13.12 4.44
N TRP A 324 -9.82 13.04 3.56
CA TRP A 324 -11.18 12.73 3.93
C TRP A 324 -11.50 11.23 3.84
N ARG A 325 -10.63 10.45 3.18
CA ARG A 325 -10.73 8.98 3.13
C ARG A 325 -10.26 8.33 4.42
N PHE A 326 -9.10 8.72 4.92
CA PHE A 326 -8.54 8.34 6.21
C PHE A 326 -8.30 9.61 7.04
N SER A 327 -9.42 10.22 7.44
CA SER A 327 -9.40 11.54 8.07
C SER A 327 -8.56 11.59 9.35
N PRO A 328 -8.04 12.77 9.74
CA PRO A 328 -7.35 12.95 11.01
C PRO A 328 -8.15 12.43 12.21
N ALA A 329 -9.48 12.47 12.17
CA ALA A 329 -10.32 11.92 13.22
C ALA A 329 -10.12 10.41 13.40
N ARG A 330 -9.94 9.66 12.31
CA ARG A 330 -9.66 8.21 12.36
C ARG A 330 -8.26 7.91 12.91
N SER A 331 -7.28 8.76 12.60
CA SER A 331 -5.94 8.66 13.18
C SER A 331 -5.95 8.98 14.68
N ARG A 332 -6.74 9.96 15.11
CA ARG A 332 -6.90 10.27 16.57
C ARG A 332 -7.55 9.12 17.32
N GLU A 333 -8.55 8.45 16.76
CA GLU A 333 -9.15 7.23 17.34
C GLU A 333 -8.07 6.17 17.63
N LEU A 334 -7.15 5.95 16.70
CA LEU A 334 -6.03 5.05 16.90
C LEU A 334 -5.10 5.54 18.01
N VAL A 335 -4.77 6.83 18.03
CA VAL A 335 -3.90 7.45 19.05
C VAL A 335 -4.52 7.32 20.43
N ASP A 336 -5.81 7.61 20.57
CA ASP A 336 -6.54 7.50 21.84
C ASP A 336 -6.52 6.06 22.37
N ALA A 337 -6.71 5.07 21.50
CA ALA A 337 -6.61 3.66 21.86
C ALA A 337 -5.20 3.26 22.30
N LEU A 338 -4.15 3.72 21.59
CA LEU A 338 -2.76 3.48 21.96
C LEU A 338 -2.41 4.13 23.31
N MET A 339 -2.89 5.34 23.57
CA MET A 339 -2.74 6.01 24.87
C MET A 339 -3.46 5.26 26.00
N ALA A 340 -4.69 4.81 25.76
CA ALA A 340 -5.45 3.99 26.71
C ALA A 340 -4.73 2.67 27.01
N ALA A 341 -4.09 2.06 26.01
CA ALA A 341 -3.23 0.89 26.15
C ALA A 341 -1.85 1.21 26.76
N LYS A 342 -1.59 2.48 27.16
CA LYS A 342 -0.32 2.96 27.74
C LYS A 342 0.90 2.74 26.84
N LYS A 343 0.72 2.91 25.53
CA LYS A 343 1.81 2.80 24.55
C LYS A 343 2.54 4.14 24.37
N ASP A 344 3.83 4.06 24.02
CA ASP A 344 4.60 5.24 23.59
C ASP A 344 4.13 5.63 22.19
N VAL A 345 3.38 6.72 22.07
CA VAL A 345 2.79 7.19 20.80
C VAL A 345 3.13 8.64 20.54
N CYS A 346 3.59 8.91 19.30
CA CYS A 346 3.76 10.22 18.72
C CYS A 346 2.68 10.42 17.65
N TYR A 347 1.98 11.55 17.68
CA TYR A 347 1.00 11.92 16.66
C TYR A 347 1.38 13.21 15.96
N LEU A 348 1.33 13.20 14.64
CA LEU A 348 1.64 14.33 13.78
C LEU A 348 0.51 14.54 12.77
N GLU A 349 -0.20 15.66 12.87
CA GLU A 349 -1.15 16.11 11.87
C GLU A 349 -0.47 17.13 10.96
N ILE A 350 -0.40 16.82 9.68
CA ILE A 350 0.36 17.60 8.70
C ILE A 350 -0.63 18.35 7.83
N ASP A 351 -0.47 19.66 7.78
CA ASP A 351 -1.24 20.52 6.90
C ASP A 351 -0.82 20.27 5.45
N ALA A 352 -1.74 19.73 4.65
CA ALA A 352 -1.50 19.37 3.26
C ALA A 352 -2.82 19.37 2.48
N PRO A 353 -2.92 20.11 1.35
CA PRO A 353 -4.13 20.19 0.54
C PRO A 353 -4.34 18.99 -0.39
N GLN A 354 -3.39 18.04 -0.48
CA GLN A 354 -3.36 16.99 -1.50
C GLN A 354 -4.29 15.80 -1.23
N GLY A 355 -5.02 15.80 -0.12
CA GLY A 355 -5.91 14.70 0.24
C GLY A 355 -5.15 13.45 0.72
N HIS A 356 -5.69 12.27 0.41
CA HIS A 356 -5.11 11.00 0.84
C HIS A 356 -3.73 10.71 0.21
N ASP A 357 -3.51 11.12 -1.04
CA ASP A 357 -2.25 10.91 -1.75
C ASP A 357 -1.07 11.73 -1.17
N ALA A 358 -1.32 12.61 -0.20
CA ALA A 358 -0.30 13.45 0.43
C ALA A 358 0.92 12.67 0.94
N PHE A 359 0.75 11.43 1.44
CA PHE A 359 1.86 10.61 1.92
C PHE A 359 2.81 10.13 0.81
N LEU A 360 2.37 10.18 -0.45
CA LEU A 360 3.18 9.82 -1.64
C LEU A 360 3.91 11.03 -2.24
N ILE A 361 3.55 12.24 -1.83
CA ILE A 361 4.05 13.49 -2.39
C ILE A 361 5.15 14.05 -1.49
N PRO A 362 6.24 14.60 -2.07
CA PRO A 362 7.37 15.15 -1.30
C PRO A 362 7.04 16.51 -0.66
N ILE A 363 6.09 16.53 0.27
CA ILE A 363 5.71 17.73 1.04
C ILE A 363 6.80 18.02 2.07
N PRO A 364 7.46 19.23 2.06
CA PRO A 364 8.61 19.49 2.90
C PRO A 364 8.36 19.25 4.39
N ARG A 365 7.22 19.71 4.93
CA ARG A 365 6.86 19.54 6.33
C ARG A 365 6.67 18.06 6.70
N TYR A 366 6.07 17.29 5.82
CA TYR A 366 5.92 15.85 5.98
C TYR A 366 7.28 15.14 6.01
N LEU A 367 8.13 15.39 5.00
CA LEU A 367 9.46 14.77 4.93
C LEU A 367 10.32 15.15 6.14
N GLN A 368 10.26 16.40 6.60
CA GLN A 368 10.99 16.87 7.79
C GLN A 368 10.50 16.14 9.06
N ALA A 369 9.20 16.06 9.26
CA ALA A 369 8.60 15.37 10.40
C ALA A 369 8.96 13.88 10.41
N PHE A 370 8.87 13.24 9.25
CA PHE A 370 9.22 11.83 9.06
C PHE A 370 10.71 11.59 9.34
N SER A 371 11.61 12.40 8.75
CA SER A 371 13.05 12.34 9.02
C SER A 371 13.35 12.53 10.51
N SER A 372 12.72 13.50 11.16
CA SER A 372 12.92 13.77 12.58
C SER A 372 12.56 12.59 13.46
N TYR A 373 11.50 11.84 13.13
CA TYR A 373 11.15 10.62 13.84
C TYR A 373 12.16 9.49 13.56
N MET A 374 12.46 9.22 12.28
CA MET A 374 13.36 8.13 11.89
C MET A 374 14.77 8.33 12.45
N ASN A 375 15.24 9.58 12.58
CA ASN A 375 16.56 9.88 13.14
C ASN A 375 16.70 9.55 14.63
N ARG A 376 15.59 9.40 15.37
CA ARG A 376 15.59 8.99 16.79
C ARG A 376 15.66 7.48 16.98
N ILE A 377 15.47 6.70 15.91
CA ILE A 377 15.52 5.24 15.99
C ILE A 377 16.98 4.83 16.19
N GLU A 378 17.25 4.16 17.31
CA GLU A 378 18.53 3.54 17.60
C GLU A 378 18.70 2.27 16.76
N ILE A 379 19.92 2.01 16.24
CA ILE A 379 20.19 0.88 15.34
C ILE A 379 21.45 0.13 15.78
#